data_cae04bd0fb97850cc2128599b9b28a54
#
_entry.id   cae04bd0fb97850cc2128599b9b28a54
#
_cell.length_a   1.000
_cell.length_b   1.000
_cell.length_c   1.000
_cell.angle_alpha   90.00
_cell.angle_beta   90.00
_cell.angle_gamma   90.00
#
_symmetry.space_group_name_H-M   'P 1'
#
loop_
_entity.id
_entity.type
_entity.pdbx_description
1 polymer ?
#
loop_
_entity_poly.entity_id
_entity_poly.type
_entity_poly.pdbx_seq_one_letter_code
_entity_poly.pdbx_strand_id
1 'polypeptide(L)'
;MKLTRLARTAVLVGSSLLSSLAVAANSVTLSDEVPSVVVRYGDLNLASEAGARKLYQRLTVAAQEVCPAQDAHSLALLSYNRTCRANAIARAVHEINSPRLAALHAEHSNRG
;
A
#
# COMPACT_ATOMS: atom_id res chain seq x y z
N MET A 1 -3.21 73.93 -7.51
CA MET A 1 -2.77 73.26 -8.75
C MET A 1 -1.73 72.25 -8.38
N LYS A 2 -2.08 71.01 -8.48
CA LYS A 2 -1.29 69.86 -8.96
C LYS A 2 -1.96 68.60 -8.51
N LEU A 3 -2.45 67.86 -9.50
CA LEU A 3 -3.04 66.55 -9.35
C LEU A 3 -1.96 65.55 -8.94
N THR A 4 -2.14 64.91 -7.80
CA THR A 4 -1.42 63.72 -7.44
C THR A 4 -2.28 62.54 -7.77
N ARG A 5 -1.86 61.79 -8.78
CA ARG A 5 -2.49 60.56 -9.22
C ARG A 5 -2.24 59.46 -8.19
N LEU A 6 -3.29 59.00 -7.59
CA LEU A 6 -3.30 57.79 -6.75
C LEU A 6 -3.24 56.57 -7.68
N ALA A 7 -2.10 55.93 -7.67
CA ALA A 7 -1.96 54.61 -8.27
C ALA A 7 -2.63 53.56 -7.37
N ARG A 8 -3.70 53.00 -7.84
CA ARG A 8 -4.34 51.86 -7.22
C ARG A 8 -3.63 50.58 -7.68
N THR A 9 -2.77 50.04 -6.84
CA THR A 9 -2.27 48.68 -6.99
C THR A 9 -3.26 47.72 -6.36
N ALA A 10 -4.03 47.03 -7.20
CA ALA A 10 -4.87 45.92 -6.78
C ALA A 10 -3.97 44.67 -6.66
N VAL A 11 -3.67 44.27 -5.45
CA VAL A 11 -3.04 42.99 -5.18
C VAL A 11 -4.13 41.94 -5.09
N LEU A 12 -4.29 41.16 -6.12
CA LEU A 12 -5.11 39.96 -6.09
C LEU A 12 -4.27 38.82 -5.49
N VAL A 13 -4.48 38.61 -4.21
CA VAL A 13 -3.96 37.41 -3.54
C VAL A 13 -4.92 36.27 -3.85
N GLY A 14 -4.59 35.50 -4.87
CA GLY A 14 -5.25 34.25 -5.18
C GLY A 14 -4.74 33.15 -4.24
N SER A 15 -5.42 32.95 -3.13
CA SER A 15 -5.19 31.80 -2.25
C SER A 15 -5.85 30.58 -2.83
N SER A 16 -5.11 29.85 -3.65
CA SER A 16 -5.51 28.51 -4.08
C SER A 16 -5.19 27.52 -2.96
N LEU A 17 -6.14 27.29 -2.09
CA LEU A 17 -6.07 26.18 -1.16
C LEU A 17 -6.34 24.89 -1.92
N LEU A 18 -5.30 24.29 -2.46
CA LEU A 18 -5.32 22.92 -2.93
C LEU A 18 -5.30 22.02 -1.68
N SER A 19 -6.48 21.72 -1.19
CA SER A 19 -6.65 20.68 -0.20
C SER A 19 -6.43 19.33 -0.87
N SER A 20 -5.18 18.88 -0.89
CA SER A 20 -4.87 17.51 -1.27
C SER A 20 -5.38 16.60 -0.18
N LEU A 21 -6.56 16.04 -0.37
CA LEU A 21 -7.06 14.95 0.46
C LEU A 21 -6.21 13.72 0.16
N ALA A 22 -5.19 13.49 0.97
CA ALA A 22 -4.42 12.26 0.95
C ALA A 22 -5.29 11.12 1.49
N VAL A 23 -6.02 10.44 0.61
CA VAL A 23 -6.92 9.32 0.94
C VAL A 23 -6.17 7.98 0.99
N ALA A 24 -4.86 8.00 1.15
CA ALA A 24 -4.02 6.81 1.01
C ALA A 24 -3.73 6.05 2.31
N ALA A 25 -4.27 6.47 3.48
CA ALA A 25 -3.86 5.96 4.79
C ALA A 25 -4.25 4.49 5.09
N ASN A 26 -5.19 3.89 4.32
CA ASN A 26 -5.74 2.56 4.59
C ASN A 26 -5.55 1.57 3.43
N SER A 27 -4.51 1.77 2.65
CA SER A 27 -4.15 0.88 1.56
C SER A 27 -2.64 0.68 1.47
N VAL A 28 -2.25 -0.47 1.01
CA VAL A 28 -0.87 -0.82 0.73
C VAL A 28 -0.77 -1.33 -0.71
N THR A 29 0.30 -0.97 -1.39
CA THR A 29 0.58 -1.47 -2.73
C THR A 29 1.56 -2.62 -2.66
N LEU A 30 1.17 -3.78 -3.16
CA LEU A 30 2.06 -4.90 -3.35
C LEU A 30 2.70 -4.80 -4.73
N SER A 31 4.02 -4.77 -4.75
CA SER A 31 4.78 -4.81 -5.99
C SER A 31 6.05 -5.63 -5.79
N ASP A 32 6.40 -6.37 -6.81
CA ASP A 32 7.72 -6.96 -6.96
C ASP A 32 8.18 -6.64 -8.39
N GLU A 33 8.59 -5.40 -8.55
CA GLU A 33 8.95 -4.67 -9.76
C GLU A 33 7.78 -4.20 -10.61
N VAL A 34 6.99 -5.00 -11.21
CA VAL A 34 5.77 -4.72 -11.99
C VAL A 34 5.17 -6.07 -12.37
N PRO A 35 3.91 -6.37 -12.13
CA PRO A 35 2.77 -5.52 -11.77
C PRO A 35 2.60 -5.24 -10.28
N SER A 36 1.76 -4.29 -9.94
CA SER A 36 1.41 -3.95 -8.58
C SER A 36 -0.10 -4.02 -8.35
N VAL A 37 -0.51 -4.41 -7.14
CA VAL A 37 -1.91 -4.51 -6.72
C VAL A 37 -2.12 -3.73 -5.43
N VAL A 38 -3.18 -2.92 -5.40
CA VAL A 38 -3.56 -2.16 -4.21
C VAL A 38 -4.50 -2.97 -3.34
N VAL A 39 -4.09 -3.22 -2.10
CA VAL A 39 -4.90 -3.91 -1.08
C VAL A 39 -5.47 -2.89 -0.10
N ARG A 40 -6.77 -2.79 -0.04
CA ARG A 40 -7.48 -1.92 0.91
C ARG A 40 -7.77 -2.68 2.19
N TYR A 41 -7.63 -2.00 3.33
CA TYR A 41 -7.87 -2.58 4.65
C TYR A 41 -8.51 -1.61 5.65
N GLY A 42 -9.01 -0.44 5.19
CA GLY A 42 -9.66 0.55 6.04
C GLY A 42 -10.98 0.06 6.67
N ASP A 43 -11.56 -1.00 6.15
CA ASP A 43 -12.75 -1.67 6.67
C ASP A 43 -12.46 -2.70 7.77
N LEU A 44 -11.18 -2.95 8.08
CA LEU A 44 -10.76 -3.98 9.02
C LEU A 44 -10.24 -3.40 10.33
N ASN A 45 -10.60 -4.05 11.44
CA ASN A 45 -10.00 -3.76 12.73
C ASN A 45 -8.72 -4.59 12.92
N LEU A 46 -7.56 -3.98 12.69
CA LEU A 46 -6.27 -4.66 12.80
C LEU A 46 -5.83 -4.92 14.25
N ALA A 47 -6.50 -4.32 15.24
CA ALA A 47 -6.32 -4.66 16.64
C ALA A 47 -6.96 -6.01 17.00
N SER A 48 -7.92 -6.48 16.20
CA SER A 48 -8.54 -7.78 16.36
C SER A 48 -7.80 -8.86 15.57
N GLU A 49 -7.83 -10.09 16.09
CA GLU A 49 -7.27 -11.24 15.40
C GLU A 49 -8.01 -11.53 14.09
N ALA A 50 -9.33 -11.41 14.09
CA ALA A 50 -10.15 -11.62 12.90
C ALA A 50 -9.81 -10.62 11.80
N GLY A 51 -9.62 -9.34 12.13
CA GLY A 51 -9.23 -8.31 11.18
C GLY A 51 -7.84 -8.55 10.59
N ALA A 52 -6.87 -8.90 11.42
CA ALA A 52 -5.52 -9.22 10.98
C ALA A 52 -5.49 -10.46 10.06
N ARG A 53 -6.22 -11.52 10.40
CA ARG A 53 -6.36 -12.71 9.54
C ARG A 53 -7.00 -12.38 8.20
N LYS A 54 -8.05 -11.57 8.20
CA LYS A 54 -8.72 -11.16 6.96
C LYS A 54 -7.80 -10.36 6.06
N LEU A 55 -7.02 -9.45 6.64
CA LEU A 55 -6.02 -8.71 5.88
C LEU A 55 -4.94 -9.64 5.32
N TYR A 56 -4.42 -10.56 6.12
CA TYR A 56 -3.41 -11.51 5.68
C TYR A 56 -3.89 -12.35 4.47
N GLN A 57 -5.16 -12.78 4.48
CA GLN A 57 -5.77 -13.44 3.34
C GLN A 57 -5.79 -12.56 2.09
N ARG A 58 -6.18 -11.27 2.23
CA ARG A 58 -6.16 -10.31 1.12
C ARG A 58 -4.74 -10.13 0.55
N LEU A 59 -3.74 -10.01 1.43
CA LEU A 59 -2.34 -9.90 1.02
C LEU A 59 -1.86 -11.16 0.27
N THR A 60 -2.26 -12.34 0.73
CA THR A 60 -1.91 -13.60 0.07
C THR A 60 -2.50 -13.69 -1.34
N VAL A 61 -3.75 -13.32 -1.52
CA VAL A 61 -4.40 -13.28 -2.84
C VAL A 61 -3.71 -12.26 -3.75
N ALA A 62 -3.49 -11.05 -3.25
CA ALA A 62 -2.80 -10.00 -4.02
C ALA A 62 -1.37 -10.40 -4.42
N ALA A 63 -0.66 -11.09 -3.54
CA ALA A 63 0.68 -11.61 -3.85
C ALA A 63 0.66 -12.66 -4.97
N GLN A 64 -0.41 -13.43 -5.09
CA GLN A 64 -0.59 -14.37 -6.21
C GLN A 64 -0.82 -13.64 -7.53
N GLU A 65 -1.49 -12.49 -7.49
CA GLU A 65 -1.71 -11.67 -8.68
C GLU A 65 -0.43 -10.99 -9.18
N VAL A 66 0.40 -10.44 -8.28
CA VAL A 66 1.67 -9.80 -8.65
C VAL A 66 2.78 -10.80 -8.97
N CYS A 67 2.70 -12.02 -8.46
CA CYS A 67 3.65 -13.11 -8.68
C CYS A 67 2.93 -14.34 -9.24
N PRO A 68 2.41 -14.29 -10.47
CA PRO A 68 1.63 -15.39 -11.01
C PRO A 68 2.50 -16.63 -11.22
N ALA A 69 2.04 -17.76 -10.72
CA ALA A 69 2.62 -19.06 -11.01
C ALA A 69 2.11 -19.56 -12.37
N GLN A 70 2.40 -18.84 -13.43
CA GLN A 70 2.03 -19.31 -14.76
C GLN A 70 2.98 -20.42 -15.17
N ASP A 71 2.40 -21.58 -15.47
CA ASP A 71 3.07 -22.71 -16.11
C ASP A 71 4.45 -23.06 -15.54
N ALA A 72 4.51 -23.23 -14.23
CA ALA A 72 5.75 -23.57 -13.56
C ALA A 72 6.17 -25.01 -13.89
N HIS A 73 6.72 -25.20 -15.08
CA HIS A 73 7.26 -26.48 -15.55
C HIS A 73 8.64 -26.78 -14.97
N SER A 74 9.23 -25.87 -14.19
CA SER A 74 10.53 -26.06 -13.59
C SER A 74 10.52 -25.73 -12.09
N LEU A 75 11.35 -26.47 -11.33
CA LEU A 75 11.54 -26.19 -9.89
C LEU A 75 12.12 -24.80 -9.65
N ALA A 76 12.95 -24.30 -10.56
CA ALA A 76 13.52 -22.96 -10.47
C ALA A 76 12.43 -21.88 -10.53
N LEU A 77 11.46 -22.01 -11.43
CA LEU A 77 10.35 -21.05 -11.55
C LEU A 77 9.40 -21.13 -10.36
N LEU A 78 9.13 -22.33 -9.85
CA LEU A 78 8.35 -22.51 -8.62
C LEU A 78 9.02 -21.85 -7.43
N SER A 79 10.33 -22.00 -7.30
CA SER A 79 11.14 -21.36 -6.26
C SER A 79 11.10 -19.84 -6.37
N TYR A 80 11.29 -19.30 -7.57
CA TYR A 80 11.20 -17.88 -7.86
C TYR A 80 9.84 -17.30 -7.47
N ASN A 81 8.75 -17.91 -7.91
CA ASN A 81 7.40 -17.45 -7.61
C ASN A 81 7.09 -17.50 -6.11
N ARG A 82 7.58 -18.52 -5.41
CA ARG A 82 7.43 -18.62 -3.95
C ARG A 82 8.15 -17.47 -3.25
N THR A 83 9.37 -17.19 -3.63
CA THR A 83 10.19 -16.09 -3.09
C THR A 83 9.55 -14.73 -3.40
N CYS A 84 9.07 -14.53 -4.62
CA CYS A 84 8.36 -13.31 -5.03
C CYS A 84 7.16 -13.05 -4.11
N ARG A 85 6.29 -14.03 -3.90
CA ARG A 85 5.10 -13.89 -3.03
C ARG A 85 5.48 -13.62 -1.58
N ALA A 86 6.46 -14.34 -1.07
CA ALA A 86 6.93 -14.14 0.30
C ALA A 86 7.47 -12.72 0.51
N ASN A 87 8.25 -12.21 -0.43
CA ASN A 87 8.77 -10.85 -0.37
C ASN A 87 7.69 -9.79 -0.49
N ALA A 88 6.70 -9.98 -1.37
CA ALA A 88 5.57 -9.07 -1.52
C ALA A 88 4.75 -8.96 -0.22
N ILE A 89 4.42 -10.09 0.40
CA ILE A 89 3.69 -10.13 1.66
C ILE A 89 4.52 -9.50 2.79
N ALA A 90 5.80 -9.83 2.89
CA ALA A 90 6.68 -9.29 3.94
C ALA A 90 6.80 -7.76 3.86
N ARG A 91 6.94 -7.19 2.67
CA ARG A 91 6.94 -5.74 2.46
C ARG A 91 5.63 -5.09 2.87
N ALA A 92 4.50 -5.65 2.45
CA ALA A 92 3.19 -5.14 2.82
C ALA A 92 2.95 -5.18 4.34
N VAL A 93 3.30 -6.28 5.00
CA VAL A 93 3.22 -6.40 6.47
C VAL A 93 4.06 -5.34 7.17
N HIS A 94 5.26 -5.09 6.67
CA HIS A 94 6.15 -4.05 7.19
C HIS A 94 5.57 -2.65 7.00
N GLU A 95 5.02 -2.33 5.84
CA GLU A 95 4.43 -1.02 5.54
C GLU A 95 3.17 -0.74 6.37
N ILE A 96 2.31 -1.75 6.57
CA ILE A 96 1.10 -1.64 7.38
C ILE A 96 1.43 -1.43 8.85
N ASN A 97 2.54 -1.95 9.31
CA ASN A 97 3.07 -1.76 10.67
C ASN A 97 2.07 -2.10 11.78
N SER A 98 1.35 -3.20 11.65
CA SER A 98 0.45 -3.74 12.66
C SER A 98 1.13 -4.86 13.43
N PRO A 99 1.29 -4.75 14.77
CA PRO A 99 1.95 -5.79 15.57
C PRO A 99 1.28 -7.16 15.46
N ARG A 100 -0.05 -7.19 15.42
CA ARG A 100 -0.81 -8.42 15.30
C ARG A 100 -0.66 -9.08 13.93
N LEU A 101 -0.65 -8.27 12.88
CA LEU A 101 -0.39 -8.75 11.53
C LEU A 101 1.03 -9.30 11.39
N ALA A 102 2.01 -8.62 11.97
CA ALA A 102 3.41 -9.05 11.99
C ALA A 102 3.59 -10.39 12.72
N ALA A 103 2.93 -10.56 13.87
CA ALA A 103 2.95 -11.82 14.60
C ALA A 103 2.35 -12.97 13.78
N LEU A 104 1.21 -12.73 13.14
CA LEU A 104 0.57 -13.70 12.25
C LEU A 104 1.45 -14.08 11.07
N HIS A 105 2.11 -13.10 10.46
CA HIS A 105 3.06 -13.33 9.36
C HIS A 105 4.25 -14.19 9.82
N ALA A 106 4.81 -13.91 11.00
CA ALA A 106 5.90 -14.70 11.56
C ALA A 106 5.51 -16.17 11.79
N GLU A 107 4.30 -16.44 12.30
CA GLU A 107 3.78 -17.78 12.47
C GLU A 107 3.68 -18.54 11.12
N HIS A 108 3.20 -17.87 10.08
CA HIS A 108 3.09 -18.47 8.73
C HIS A 108 4.47 -18.73 8.12
N SER A 109 5.41 -17.82 8.30
CA SER A 109 6.77 -17.96 7.77
C SER A 109 7.54 -19.11 8.44
N ASN A 110 7.29 -19.34 9.73
CA ASN A 110 7.95 -20.41 10.48
C ASN A 110 7.38 -21.81 10.19
N ARG A 111 6.18 -21.89 9.64
CA ARG A 111 5.53 -23.17 9.26
C ARG A 111 5.88 -23.65 7.85
N GLY A 112 6.38 -22.77 7.05
CA GLY A 112 6.70 -23.03 5.65
C GLY A 112 8.14 -23.18 5.37
#